data_e97df7e21fd345a4a62b0822439e97bf
#
_entry.id   e97df7e21fd345a4a62b0822439e97bf
#
_cell.length_a   1.000
_cell.length_b   1.000
_cell.length_c   1.000
_cell.angle_alpha   90.00
_cell.angle_beta   90.00
_cell.angle_gamma   90.00
#
_symmetry.space_group_name_H-M   'P 1'
#
loop_
_entity.id
_entity.type
_entity.pdbx_description
1 polymer ?
#
loop_
_entity_poly.entity_id
_entity_poly.type
_entity_poly.pdbx_seq_one_letter_code
_entity_poly.pdbx_strand_id
1 'polypeptide(L)'
;MFFRKISNMQIGCHVSIAGSIDKAVDNAVKRECSAFQIFTRNPRGWYAKELTKEDVSNFKSKLKASKIDRFATCAHMPYLPNLASPKDEGFQKSVKILGDEVKRCAQLGIPYLVTHLGSHLGTGDEAGIKRLVEGLTQAAHPKYDVMILLENTAGQKNSVGSKFKQLGEIFNQLKPVKKFGICFDTCHAFVSGYDLRTVEKVKETFEEFDKYVGTENLKILHLNDARGEIGCNLDRHYHLGLGGIGEEGIASIVKFANKKKIPMILETPIDDDRDDFENIRKAKEFA
;
A
#
# COMPACT_ATOMS: atom_id res chain seq x y z
N MET A 1 -33.01 -6.27 20.57
CA MET A 1 -31.61 -6.76 20.55
C MET A 1 -31.22 -6.86 19.09
N PHE A 2 -30.68 -5.76 18.50
CA PHE A 2 -30.27 -5.75 17.10
C PHE A 2 -28.89 -6.43 17.01
N PHE A 3 -28.84 -7.64 16.46
CA PHE A 3 -27.58 -8.22 16.00
C PHE A 3 -27.04 -7.31 14.89
N ARG A 4 -26.11 -6.40 15.21
CA ARG A 4 -25.27 -5.77 14.20
C ARG A 4 -24.60 -6.90 13.42
N LYS A 5 -24.95 -7.07 12.14
CA LYS A 5 -24.13 -7.83 11.20
C LYS A 5 -22.73 -7.29 11.35
N ILE A 6 -21.83 -8.07 11.93
CA ILE A 6 -20.39 -7.77 11.92
C ILE A 6 -20.05 -7.71 10.44
N SER A 7 -19.78 -6.52 9.93
CA SER A 7 -19.35 -6.37 8.54
C SER A 7 -18.02 -7.13 8.42
N ASN A 8 -17.89 -7.99 7.42
CA ASN A 8 -16.64 -8.69 7.10
C ASN A 8 -15.57 -7.73 6.53
N MET A 9 -15.67 -6.44 6.87
CA MET A 9 -14.75 -5.41 6.41
C MET A 9 -13.36 -5.63 6.98
N GLN A 10 -12.37 -5.71 6.10
CA GLN A 10 -10.98 -5.83 6.46
C GLN A 10 -10.34 -4.43 6.46
N ILE A 11 -10.06 -3.92 7.66
CA ILE A 11 -9.46 -2.59 7.85
C ILE A 11 -8.45 -2.60 9.00
N GLY A 12 -7.43 -1.80 8.86
CA GLY A 12 -6.43 -1.56 9.89
C GLY A 12 -5.45 -0.48 9.47
N CYS A 13 -4.27 -0.47 10.07
CA CYS A 13 -3.30 0.58 9.83
C CYS A 13 -1.87 0.04 9.68
N HIS A 14 -0.95 0.93 9.33
CA HIS A 14 0.47 0.64 9.38
C HIS A 14 0.93 0.58 10.83
N VAL A 15 1.46 -0.57 11.26
CA VAL A 15 1.84 -0.80 12.65
C VAL A 15 3.35 -0.93 12.84
N SER A 16 3.83 -0.47 13.99
CA SER A 16 5.25 -0.52 14.36
C SER A 16 5.73 -1.94 14.66
N ILE A 17 6.96 -2.23 14.24
CA ILE A 17 7.73 -3.44 14.58
C ILE A 17 8.76 -3.19 15.70
N ALA A 18 8.69 -2.07 16.39
CA ALA A 18 9.66 -1.70 17.43
C ALA A 18 9.75 -2.77 18.53
N GLY A 19 10.99 -3.15 18.89
CA GLY A 19 11.29 -4.21 19.82
C GLY A 19 11.49 -5.58 19.16
N SER A 20 10.51 -6.08 18.43
CA SER A 20 10.61 -7.31 17.63
C SER A 20 9.50 -7.34 16.57
N ILE A 21 9.72 -8.08 15.46
CA ILE A 21 8.81 -8.06 14.34
C ILE A 21 7.42 -8.65 14.66
N ASP A 22 7.35 -9.60 15.59
CA ASP A 22 6.11 -10.23 16.05
C ASP A 22 5.22 -9.29 16.86
N LYS A 23 5.79 -8.21 17.43
CA LYS A 23 5.03 -7.16 18.12
C LYS A 23 4.09 -6.39 17.18
N ALA A 24 4.34 -6.42 15.88
CA ALA A 24 3.41 -5.86 14.90
C ALA A 24 2.02 -6.48 15.02
N VAL A 25 1.93 -7.79 15.24
CA VAL A 25 0.64 -8.46 15.41
C VAL A 25 -0.05 -8.02 16.69
N ASP A 26 0.67 -7.92 17.79
CA ASP A 26 0.13 -7.41 19.07
C ASP A 26 -0.37 -5.96 18.90
N ASN A 27 0.39 -5.13 18.18
CA ASN A 27 0.03 -3.75 17.88
C ASN A 27 -1.24 -3.64 17.03
N ALA A 28 -1.39 -4.52 16.03
CA ALA A 28 -2.59 -4.60 15.20
C ALA A 28 -3.82 -5.03 16.02
N VAL A 29 -3.68 -6.08 16.82
CA VAL A 29 -4.78 -6.55 17.70
C VAL A 29 -5.18 -5.47 18.70
N LYS A 30 -4.22 -4.78 19.33
CA LYS A 30 -4.49 -3.68 20.26
C LYS A 30 -5.29 -2.54 19.63
N ARG A 31 -5.12 -2.29 18.31
CA ARG A 31 -5.84 -1.27 17.55
C ARG A 31 -7.13 -1.78 16.90
N GLU A 32 -7.57 -2.98 17.25
CA GLU A 32 -8.76 -3.62 16.66
C GLU A 32 -8.70 -3.74 15.13
N CYS A 33 -7.50 -3.93 14.60
CA CYS A 33 -7.28 -4.14 13.17
C CYS A 33 -7.77 -5.53 12.74
N SER A 34 -8.38 -5.61 11.56
CA SER A 34 -8.64 -6.85 10.82
C SER A 34 -7.78 -6.97 9.55
N ALA A 35 -6.97 -5.94 9.28
CA ALA A 35 -5.92 -5.87 8.28
C ALA A 35 -4.74 -5.09 8.86
N PHE A 36 -3.51 -5.27 8.39
CA PHE A 36 -2.40 -4.39 8.80
C PHE A 36 -1.24 -4.41 7.81
N GLN A 37 -0.44 -3.36 7.87
CA GLN A 37 0.80 -3.20 7.13
C GLN A 37 1.98 -3.01 8.08
N ILE A 38 3.16 -3.46 7.67
CA ILE A 38 4.42 -3.26 8.37
C ILE A 38 5.55 -2.85 7.43
N PHE A 39 6.56 -2.18 7.97
CA PHE A 39 7.90 -2.32 7.41
C PHE A 39 8.54 -3.58 8.01
N THR A 40 9.22 -4.39 7.20
CA THR A 40 9.92 -5.57 7.74
C THR A 40 11.29 -5.21 8.32
N ARG A 41 11.73 -3.97 8.14
CA ARG A 41 13.00 -3.37 8.61
C ARG A 41 12.83 -1.89 8.96
N ASN A 42 13.90 -1.24 9.43
CA ASN A 42 13.93 0.21 9.51
C ASN A 42 13.78 0.83 8.10
N PRO A 43 12.71 1.60 7.81
CA PRO A 43 12.45 2.12 6.47
C PRO A 43 13.42 3.22 6.03
N ARG A 44 14.21 3.77 6.95
CA ARG A 44 15.20 4.84 6.69
C ARG A 44 16.64 4.31 6.56
N GLY A 45 16.84 2.99 6.57
CA GLY A 45 18.14 2.36 6.50
C GLY A 45 18.31 1.42 5.32
N TRP A 46 19.53 1.36 4.75
CA TRP A 46 19.87 0.41 3.69
C TRP A 46 20.11 -1.01 4.20
N TYR A 47 20.48 -1.14 5.48
CA TYR A 47 20.78 -2.42 6.11
C TYR A 47 19.61 -2.95 6.92
N ALA A 48 19.45 -4.25 6.92
CA ALA A 48 18.54 -4.96 7.82
C ALA A 48 19.22 -6.21 8.38
N LYS A 49 19.00 -6.45 9.67
CA LYS A 49 19.39 -7.72 10.30
C LYS A 49 18.53 -8.86 9.70
N GLU A 50 19.15 -10.01 9.47
CA GLU A 50 18.41 -11.21 9.05
C GLU A 50 17.37 -11.60 10.11
N LEU A 51 16.21 -12.08 9.63
CA LEU A 51 15.19 -12.65 10.53
C LEU A 51 15.68 -13.98 11.07
N THR A 52 15.64 -14.14 12.37
CA THR A 52 15.95 -15.42 13.02
C THR A 52 14.79 -16.41 12.84
N LYS A 53 15.04 -17.69 13.08
CA LYS A 53 13.96 -18.70 13.08
C LYS A 53 12.90 -18.40 14.14
N GLU A 54 13.33 -17.83 15.26
CA GLU A 54 12.47 -17.43 16.37
C GLU A 54 11.57 -16.25 15.97
N ASP A 55 12.12 -15.18 15.36
CA ASP A 55 11.36 -14.05 14.85
C ASP A 55 10.22 -14.52 13.93
N VAL A 56 10.55 -15.41 12.99
CA VAL A 56 9.59 -15.97 12.02
C VAL A 56 8.52 -16.82 12.70
N SER A 57 8.93 -17.70 13.63
CA SER A 57 8.02 -18.58 14.36
C SER A 57 7.03 -17.79 15.21
N ASN A 58 7.54 -16.80 15.97
CA ASN A 58 6.74 -15.95 16.83
C ASN A 58 5.73 -15.12 16.03
N PHE A 59 6.18 -14.48 14.95
CA PHE A 59 5.29 -13.71 14.08
C PHE A 59 4.15 -14.57 13.53
N LYS A 60 4.47 -15.73 12.94
CA LYS A 60 3.46 -16.64 12.36
C LYS A 60 2.48 -17.18 13.40
N SER A 61 2.98 -17.54 14.58
CA SER A 61 2.16 -18.05 15.68
C SER A 61 1.16 -17.00 16.17
N LYS A 62 1.62 -15.76 16.36
CA LYS A 62 0.75 -14.63 16.75
C LYS A 62 -0.24 -14.28 15.66
N LEU A 63 0.18 -14.22 14.39
CA LEU A 63 -0.73 -13.95 13.27
C LEU A 63 -1.85 -14.99 13.21
N LYS A 64 -1.52 -16.28 13.36
CA LYS A 64 -2.52 -17.35 13.42
C LYS A 64 -3.47 -17.18 14.62
N ALA A 65 -2.94 -16.85 15.78
CA ALA A 65 -3.74 -16.65 17.00
C ALA A 65 -4.66 -15.43 16.93
N SER A 66 -4.24 -14.36 16.24
CA SER A 66 -5.02 -13.12 16.08
C SER A 66 -6.28 -13.31 15.24
N LYS A 67 -6.36 -14.35 14.43
CA LYS A 67 -7.42 -14.62 13.43
C LYS A 67 -7.50 -13.56 12.31
N ILE A 68 -6.54 -12.67 12.21
CA ILE A 68 -6.42 -11.76 11.06
C ILE A 68 -6.08 -12.59 9.83
N ASP A 69 -6.84 -12.39 8.75
CA ASP A 69 -6.57 -13.06 7.49
C ASP A 69 -5.20 -12.64 6.94
N ARG A 70 -4.33 -13.61 6.64
CA ARG A 70 -3.02 -13.29 6.06
C ARG A 70 -3.14 -12.47 4.75
N PHE A 71 -4.20 -12.67 3.97
CA PHE A 71 -4.47 -11.90 2.75
C PHE A 71 -4.97 -10.47 3.01
N ALA A 72 -5.19 -10.13 4.26
CA ALA A 72 -5.40 -8.74 4.72
C ALA A 72 -4.13 -8.15 5.35
N THR A 73 -2.96 -8.76 5.14
CA THR A 73 -1.69 -8.26 5.63
C THR A 73 -0.73 -7.97 4.48
N CYS A 74 0.02 -6.88 4.59
CA CYS A 74 1.06 -6.53 3.63
C CYS A 74 2.29 -5.98 4.35
N ALA A 75 3.42 -6.01 3.64
CA ALA A 75 4.57 -5.22 3.99
C ALA A 75 4.71 -4.06 3.00
N HIS A 76 5.37 -3.00 3.42
CA HIS A 76 5.72 -1.88 2.55
C HIS A 76 7.23 -1.80 2.34
N MET A 77 7.64 -1.44 1.15
CA MET A 77 9.03 -1.19 0.79
C MET A 77 9.59 -0.01 1.58
N PRO A 78 10.87 -0.04 2.04
CA PRO A 78 11.51 1.13 2.65
C PRO A 78 11.52 2.36 1.73
N TYR A 79 11.69 3.56 2.30
CA TYR A 79 11.63 4.83 1.55
C TYR A 79 12.84 5.11 0.64
N LEU A 80 14.03 4.55 0.95
CA LEU A 80 15.27 4.88 0.24
C LEU A 80 15.39 4.30 -1.17
N PRO A 81 14.86 3.10 -1.49
CA PRO A 81 14.96 2.54 -2.82
C PRO A 81 14.23 3.36 -3.88
N ASN A 82 14.85 3.47 -5.06
CA ASN A 82 14.27 4.09 -6.24
C ASN A 82 14.50 3.21 -7.47
N LEU A 83 13.47 2.44 -7.84
CA LEU A 83 13.52 1.48 -8.95
C LEU A 83 13.50 2.14 -10.34
N ALA A 84 13.11 3.42 -10.42
CA ALA A 84 13.15 4.20 -11.65
C ALA A 84 14.45 5.03 -11.81
N SER A 85 15.41 4.85 -10.90
CA SER A 85 16.65 5.63 -10.88
C SER A 85 17.50 5.43 -12.13
N PRO A 86 17.98 6.50 -12.78
CA PRO A 86 18.93 6.41 -13.88
C PRO A 86 20.36 6.03 -13.42
N LYS A 87 20.64 6.14 -12.12
CA LYS A 87 21.97 5.85 -11.55
C LYS A 87 22.08 4.36 -11.24
N ASP A 88 22.99 3.66 -11.93
CA ASP A 88 23.14 2.21 -11.82
C ASP A 88 23.37 1.71 -10.39
N GLU A 89 24.24 2.35 -9.63
CA GLU A 89 24.50 1.97 -8.25
C GLU A 89 23.24 2.03 -7.37
N GLY A 90 22.50 3.15 -7.46
CA GLY A 90 21.25 3.33 -6.72
C GLY A 90 20.16 2.35 -7.16
N PHE A 91 20.06 2.09 -8.46
CA PHE A 91 19.16 1.11 -9.04
C PHE A 91 19.45 -0.30 -8.53
N GLN A 92 20.70 -0.78 -8.64
CA GLN A 92 21.08 -2.13 -8.21
C GLN A 92 20.87 -2.33 -6.69
N LYS A 93 21.17 -1.30 -5.87
CA LYS A 93 20.84 -1.33 -4.46
C LYS A 93 19.32 -1.45 -4.22
N SER A 94 18.53 -0.72 -5.00
CA SER A 94 17.05 -0.76 -4.88
C SER A 94 16.48 -2.12 -5.26
N VAL A 95 16.96 -2.72 -6.36
CA VAL A 95 16.58 -4.07 -6.79
C VAL A 95 16.95 -5.12 -5.73
N LYS A 96 18.17 -5.01 -5.17
CA LYS A 96 18.61 -5.91 -4.10
C LYS A 96 17.69 -5.81 -2.87
N ILE A 97 17.36 -4.58 -2.42
CA ILE A 97 16.46 -4.38 -1.28
C ILE A 97 15.07 -4.96 -1.56
N LEU A 98 14.51 -4.72 -2.76
CA LEU A 98 13.21 -5.29 -3.12
C LEU A 98 13.24 -6.83 -3.07
N GLY A 99 14.29 -7.46 -3.59
CA GLY A 99 14.46 -8.92 -3.50
C GLY A 99 14.61 -9.41 -2.06
N ASP A 100 15.34 -8.67 -1.22
CA ASP A 100 15.47 -8.97 0.22
C ASP A 100 14.12 -8.84 0.93
N GLU A 101 13.30 -7.82 0.61
CA GLU A 101 11.95 -7.66 1.16
C GLU A 101 11.00 -8.76 0.72
N VAL A 102 11.02 -9.17 -0.56
CA VAL A 102 10.25 -10.33 -1.05
C VAL A 102 10.61 -11.60 -0.25
N LYS A 103 11.92 -11.85 0.00
CA LYS A 103 12.38 -12.98 0.82
C LYS A 103 11.83 -12.87 2.26
N ARG A 104 11.89 -11.70 2.88
CA ARG A 104 11.41 -11.45 4.25
C ARG A 104 9.89 -11.65 4.36
N CYS A 105 9.12 -11.12 3.41
CA CYS A 105 7.67 -11.36 3.33
C CYS A 105 7.35 -12.85 3.25
N ALA A 106 8.04 -13.60 2.38
CA ALA A 106 7.87 -15.05 2.27
C ALA A 106 8.20 -15.80 3.57
N GLN A 107 9.27 -15.41 4.26
CA GLN A 107 9.63 -15.99 5.56
C GLN A 107 8.53 -15.75 6.60
N LEU A 108 7.95 -14.55 6.66
CA LEU A 108 6.88 -14.18 7.60
C LEU A 108 5.51 -14.73 7.20
N GLY A 109 5.34 -15.16 5.95
CA GLY A 109 4.04 -15.60 5.41
C GLY A 109 3.13 -14.43 5.00
N ILE A 110 3.69 -13.23 4.84
CA ILE A 110 2.99 -12.05 4.32
C ILE A 110 2.90 -12.17 2.79
N PRO A 111 1.69 -12.14 2.20
CA PRO A 111 1.50 -12.42 0.77
C PRO A 111 1.79 -11.22 -0.14
N TYR A 112 1.78 -10.00 0.39
CA TYR A 112 1.86 -8.77 -0.39
C TYR A 112 3.00 -7.86 0.07
N LEU A 113 3.73 -7.32 -0.91
CA LEU A 113 4.76 -6.29 -0.69
C LEU A 113 4.40 -5.07 -1.52
N VAL A 114 3.98 -3.99 -0.89
CA VAL A 114 3.67 -2.70 -1.54
C VAL A 114 4.97 -1.95 -1.84
N THR A 115 5.06 -1.32 -2.99
CA THR A 115 6.21 -0.50 -3.36
C THR A 115 5.79 0.76 -4.13
N HIS A 116 6.37 1.90 -3.76
CA HIS A 116 6.39 3.08 -4.61
C HIS A 116 7.17 2.81 -5.91
N LEU A 117 6.80 3.47 -6.99
CA LEU A 117 7.38 3.22 -8.31
C LEU A 117 8.67 4.00 -8.56
N GLY A 118 8.95 5.01 -7.72
CA GLY A 118 10.18 5.78 -7.78
C GLY A 118 10.12 6.98 -8.72
N SER A 119 11.29 7.54 -9.00
CA SER A 119 11.48 8.77 -9.77
C SER A 119 12.60 8.61 -10.79
N HIS A 120 12.34 9.07 -12.01
CA HIS A 120 13.32 9.06 -13.12
C HIS A 120 14.38 10.17 -13.03
N LEU A 121 14.32 11.03 -11.99
CA LEU A 121 15.30 12.09 -11.69
C LEU A 121 15.64 13.02 -12.87
N GLY A 122 14.70 13.21 -13.80
CA GLY A 122 14.84 14.09 -14.96
C GLY A 122 15.23 13.41 -16.28
N THR A 123 15.40 12.08 -16.33
CA THR A 123 15.71 11.35 -17.57
C THR A 123 14.49 11.05 -18.44
N GLY A 124 13.29 11.35 -17.95
CA GLY A 124 12.03 11.15 -18.65
C GLY A 124 11.33 9.84 -18.29
N ASP A 125 10.02 9.83 -18.50
CA ASP A 125 9.13 8.73 -18.10
C ASP A 125 9.53 7.40 -18.75
N GLU A 126 9.82 7.40 -20.06
CA GLU A 126 10.17 6.17 -20.79
C GLU A 126 11.40 5.46 -20.20
N ALA A 127 12.46 6.23 -19.90
CA ALA A 127 13.66 5.70 -19.28
C ALA A 127 13.39 5.20 -17.84
N GLY A 128 12.61 5.95 -17.06
CA GLY A 128 12.22 5.58 -15.70
C GLY A 128 11.36 4.32 -15.67
N ILE A 129 10.37 4.21 -16.55
CA ILE A 129 9.48 3.03 -16.67
C ILE A 129 10.29 1.79 -17.07
N LYS A 130 11.19 1.91 -18.05
CA LYS A 130 12.04 0.80 -18.46
C LYS A 130 12.85 0.25 -17.28
N ARG A 131 13.49 1.13 -16.51
CA ARG A 131 14.26 0.74 -15.31
C ARG A 131 13.37 0.10 -14.25
N LEU A 132 12.20 0.70 -13.99
CA LEU A 132 11.23 0.16 -13.03
C LEU A 132 10.80 -1.26 -13.40
N VAL A 133 10.39 -1.50 -14.64
CA VAL A 133 9.97 -2.82 -15.14
C VAL A 133 11.11 -3.84 -15.04
N GLU A 134 12.34 -3.45 -15.40
CA GLU A 134 13.52 -4.27 -15.23
C GLU A 134 13.73 -4.66 -13.76
N GLY A 135 13.76 -3.69 -12.86
CA GLY A 135 14.00 -3.92 -11.43
C GLY A 135 12.91 -4.77 -10.77
N LEU A 136 11.65 -4.50 -11.07
CA LEU A 136 10.52 -5.30 -10.57
C LEU A 136 10.60 -6.74 -11.05
N THR A 137 10.90 -6.96 -12.34
CA THR A 137 11.02 -8.29 -12.94
C THR A 137 12.17 -9.09 -12.32
N GLN A 138 13.33 -8.45 -12.09
CA GLN A 138 14.47 -9.09 -11.44
C GLN A 138 14.17 -9.51 -9.99
N ALA A 139 13.44 -8.69 -9.25
CA ALA A 139 13.11 -8.96 -7.85
C ALA A 139 11.97 -9.97 -7.66
N ALA A 140 11.10 -10.15 -8.66
CA ALA A 140 9.94 -11.06 -8.60
C ALA A 140 10.36 -12.54 -8.71
N HIS A 141 11.12 -13.01 -7.73
CA HIS A 141 11.69 -14.35 -7.75
C HIS A 141 10.60 -15.44 -7.68
N PRO A 142 10.58 -16.43 -8.61
CA PRO A 142 9.51 -17.45 -8.70
C PRO A 142 9.39 -18.33 -7.46
N LYS A 143 10.48 -18.52 -6.71
CA LYS A 143 10.55 -19.34 -5.49
C LYS A 143 9.64 -18.84 -4.36
N TYR A 144 9.39 -17.53 -4.29
CA TYR A 144 8.66 -16.93 -3.18
C TYR A 144 7.20 -16.68 -3.56
N ASP A 145 6.27 -17.14 -2.71
CA ASP A 145 4.83 -16.89 -2.87
C ASP A 145 4.49 -15.51 -2.26
N VAL A 146 5.00 -14.47 -2.93
CA VAL A 146 4.77 -13.06 -2.59
C VAL A 146 4.44 -12.33 -3.87
N MET A 147 3.43 -11.48 -3.81
CA MET A 147 3.03 -10.59 -4.88
C MET A 147 3.52 -9.17 -4.57
N ILE A 148 4.19 -8.55 -5.52
CA ILE A 148 4.62 -7.15 -5.43
C ILE A 148 3.46 -6.28 -5.90
N LEU A 149 3.03 -5.36 -5.05
CA LEU A 149 1.94 -4.43 -5.35
C LEU A 149 2.51 -3.08 -5.75
N LEU A 150 2.20 -2.67 -6.97
CA LEU A 150 2.54 -1.35 -7.49
C LEU A 150 1.57 -0.33 -6.88
N GLU A 151 2.08 0.68 -6.22
CA GLU A 151 1.28 1.75 -5.66
C GLU A 151 1.22 2.95 -6.60
N ASN A 152 0.01 3.48 -6.87
CA ASN A 152 -0.11 4.74 -7.60
C ASN A 152 0.55 5.87 -6.81
N THR A 153 1.20 6.80 -7.49
CA THR A 153 1.99 7.87 -6.83
C THR A 153 1.27 9.21 -6.85
N ALA A 154 1.64 10.08 -5.93
CA ALA A 154 1.07 11.42 -5.77
C ALA A 154 1.38 12.40 -6.93
N GLY A 155 2.15 11.98 -7.92
CA GLY A 155 2.51 12.84 -9.05
C GLY A 155 3.57 13.87 -8.74
N GLN A 156 4.39 13.65 -7.71
CA GLN A 156 5.54 14.50 -7.40
C GLN A 156 6.51 14.56 -8.59
N LYS A 157 7.27 15.65 -8.69
CA LYS A 157 8.19 15.88 -9.81
C LYS A 157 9.05 14.64 -10.13
N ASN A 158 9.01 14.23 -11.40
CA ASN A 158 9.75 13.09 -11.93
C ASN A 158 9.32 11.71 -11.38
N SER A 159 8.24 11.61 -10.59
CA SER A 159 7.69 10.31 -10.19
C SER A 159 6.96 9.62 -11.36
N VAL A 160 6.97 8.30 -11.39
CA VAL A 160 6.23 7.50 -12.37
C VAL A 160 5.00 6.85 -11.71
N GLY A 161 3.94 6.58 -12.51
CA GLY A 161 2.76 5.85 -12.04
C GLY A 161 1.69 6.68 -11.34
N SER A 162 1.66 8.00 -11.53
CA SER A 162 0.60 8.85 -11.01
C SER A 162 -0.68 8.84 -11.86
N LYS A 163 -0.57 8.49 -13.16
CA LYS A 163 -1.72 8.36 -14.05
C LYS A 163 -2.06 6.90 -14.26
N PHE A 164 -3.36 6.55 -14.16
CA PHE A 164 -3.80 5.15 -14.31
C PHE A 164 -3.41 4.55 -15.65
N LYS A 165 -3.44 5.35 -16.72
CA LYS A 165 -2.95 4.90 -18.03
C LYS A 165 -1.48 4.48 -17.96
N GLN A 166 -0.62 5.29 -17.37
CA GLN A 166 0.81 4.98 -17.20
C GLN A 166 1.01 3.76 -16.28
N LEU A 167 0.25 3.70 -15.16
CA LEU A 167 0.29 2.55 -14.24
C LEU A 167 -0.10 1.25 -14.95
N GLY A 168 -1.15 1.28 -15.78
CA GLY A 168 -1.56 0.14 -16.61
C GLY A 168 -0.51 -0.25 -17.65
N GLU A 169 0.11 0.72 -18.31
CA GLU A 169 1.21 0.48 -19.26
C GLU A 169 2.41 -0.18 -18.58
N ILE A 170 2.76 0.23 -17.35
CA ILE A 170 3.80 -0.41 -16.54
C ILE A 170 3.38 -1.84 -16.20
N PHE A 171 2.17 -2.01 -15.64
CA PHE A 171 1.68 -3.31 -15.19
C PHE A 171 1.64 -4.36 -16.32
N ASN A 172 1.22 -3.97 -17.52
CA ASN A 172 1.12 -4.86 -18.69
C ASN A 172 2.48 -5.34 -19.21
N GLN A 173 3.59 -4.65 -18.88
CA GLN A 173 4.94 -5.08 -19.26
C GLN A 173 5.53 -6.11 -18.28
N LEU A 174 4.97 -6.26 -17.08
CA LEU A 174 5.52 -7.11 -16.03
C LEU A 174 5.25 -8.60 -16.27
N LYS A 175 6.28 -9.41 -16.10
CA LYS A 175 6.20 -10.88 -16.23
C LYS A 175 6.94 -11.58 -15.07
N PRO A 176 6.41 -12.67 -14.55
CA PRO A 176 5.06 -13.22 -14.83
C PRO A 176 3.99 -12.40 -14.10
N VAL A 177 2.92 -12.07 -14.77
CA VAL A 177 1.87 -11.16 -14.25
C VAL A 177 1.31 -11.58 -12.89
N LYS A 178 1.20 -12.88 -12.61
CA LYS A 178 0.74 -13.41 -11.32
C LYS A 178 1.59 -13.01 -10.10
N LYS A 179 2.78 -12.44 -10.31
CA LYS A 179 3.65 -11.94 -9.24
C LYS A 179 3.41 -10.46 -8.93
N PHE A 180 2.52 -9.82 -9.65
CA PHE A 180 2.25 -8.41 -9.53
C PHE A 180 0.77 -8.14 -9.29
N GLY A 181 0.49 -7.07 -8.57
CA GLY A 181 -0.83 -6.54 -8.30
C GLY A 181 -0.74 -5.05 -8.05
N ILE A 182 -1.83 -4.46 -7.61
CA ILE A 182 -1.91 -3.02 -7.37
C ILE A 182 -2.29 -2.76 -5.91
N CYS A 183 -1.67 -1.74 -5.32
CA CYS A 183 -2.12 -1.01 -4.16
C CYS A 183 -2.65 0.34 -4.64
N PHE A 184 -3.89 0.68 -4.29
CA PHE A 184 -4.48 1.97 -4.62
C PHE A 184 -4.43 2.87 -3.38
N ASP A 185 -3.66 3.95 -3.44
CA ASP A 185 -3.68 4.99 -2.41
C ASP A 185 -4.61 6.13 -2.81
N THR A 186 -5.57 6.44 -1.93
CA THR A 186 -6.62 7.44 -2.17
C THR A 186 -6.10 8.87 -2.10
N CYS A 187 -5.17 9.15 -1.17
CA CYS A 187 -4.50 10.44 -1.10
C CYS A 187 -3.68 10.70 -2.37
N HIS A 188 -2.86 9.72 -2.78
CA HIS A 188 -2.04 9.84 -3.99
C HIS A 188 -2.89 10.06 -5.25
N ALA A 189 -3.98 9.32 -5.40
CA ALA A 189 -4.90 9.51 -6.51
C ALA A 189 -5.48 10.93 -6.51
N PHE A 190 -5.98 11.40 -5.35
CA PHE A 190 -6.58 12.71 -5.22
C PHE A 190 -5.60 13.84 -5.53
N VAL A 191 -4.45 13.84 -4.91
CA VAL A 191 -3.45 14.90 -5.12
C VAL A 191 -2.77 14.83 -6.49
N SER A 192 -2.87 13.70 -7.22
CA SER A 192 -2.44 13.60 -8.61
C SER A 192 -3.52 14.01 -9.63
N GLY A 193 -4.73 14.37 -9.16
CA GLY A 193 -5.78 14.98 -9.95
C GLY A 193 -7.04 14.14 -10.19
N TYR A 194 -7.16 12.96 -9.55
CA TYR A 194 -8.39 12.16 -9.59
C TYR A 194 -9.36 12.64 -8.52
N ASP A 195 -10.55 13.09 -8.94
CA ASP A 195 -11.54 13.59 -7.99
C ASP A 195 -12.20 12.44 -7.23
N LEU A 196 -12.16 12.53 -5.90
CA LEU A 196 -12.69 11.51 -4.99
C LEU A 196 -13.69 12.12 -3.98
N ARG A 197 -14.19 13.34 -4.20
CA ARG A 197 -14.96 14.09 -3.21
C ARG A 197 -16.42 13.70 -3.11
N THR A 198 -17.03 13.18 -4.18
CA THR A 198 -18.44 12.77 -4.20
C THR A 198 -18.61 11.33 -4.65
N VAL A 199 -19.78 10.74 -4.41
CA VAL A 199 -20.11 9.37 -4.86
C VAL A 199 -19.89 9.20 -6.35
N GLU A 200 -20.34 10.17 -7.16
CA GLU A 200 -20.21 10.15 -8.61
C GLU A 200 -18.75 10.19 -9.04
N LYS A 201 -17.95 11.06 -8.41
CA LYS A 201 -16.52 11.23 -8.73
C LYS A 201 -15.69 10.00 -8.32
N VAL A 202 -16.00 9.39 -7.20
CA VAL A 202 -15.40 8.11 -6.80
C VAL A 202 -15.71 7.03 -7.83
N LYS A 203 -16.98 6.95 -8.31
CA LYS A 203 -17.37 5.99 -9.34
C LYS A 203 -16.62 6.22 -10.65
N GLU A 204 -16.58 7.46 -11.16
CA GLU A 204 -15.85 7.84 -12.38
C GLU A 204 -14.37 7.47 -12.27
N THR A 205 -13.73 7.75 -11.12
CA THR A 205 -12.32 7.44 -10.87
C THR A 205 -12.06 5.93 -10.89
N PHE A 206 -12.90 5.12 -10.24
CA PHE A 206 -12.73 3.67 -10.28
C PHE A 206 -13.10 3.04 -11.62
N GLU A 207 -13.99 3.64 -12.41
CA GLU A 207 -14.24 3.23 -13.80
C GLU A 207 -13.03 3.52 -14.69
N GLU A 208 -12.36 4.67 -14.52
CA GLU A 208 -11.12 4.97 -15.23
C GLU A 208 -9.98 4.04 -14.79
N PHE A 209 -9.86 3.76 -13.48
CA PHE A 209 -8.90 2.78 -12.97
C PHE A 209 -9.14 1.39 -13.58
N ASP A 210 -10.39 0.94 -13.61
CA ASP A 210 -10.77 -0.37 -14.18
C ASP A 210 -10.40 -0.46 -15.66
N LYS A 211 -10.65 0.59 -16.41
CA LYS A 211 -10.33 0.68 -17.84
C LYS A 211 -8.86 0.47 -18.15
N TYR A 212 -7.96 1.04 -17.35
CA TYR A 212 -6.52 1.02 -17.65
C TYR A 212 -5.75 -0.07 -16.90
N VAL A 213 -6.20 -0.43 -15.72
CA VAL A 213 -5.46 -1.30 -14.79
C VAL A 213 -6.21 -2.60 -14.49
N GLY A 214 -7.54 -2.54 -14.43
CA GLY A 214 -8.39 -3.66 -14.02
C GLY A 214 -8.58 -3.75 -12.50
N THR A 215 -9.81 -3.65 -12.03
CA THR A 215 -10.14 -3.73 -10.60
C THR A 215 -9.75 -5.09 -9.98
N GLU A 216 -9.71 -6.16 -10.77
CA GLU A 216 -9.28 -7.49 -10.33
C GLU A 216 -7.80 -7.56 -9.91
N ASN A 217 -6.98 -6.60 -10.37
CA ASN A 217 -5.56 -6.48 -9.99
C ASN A 217 -5.36 -5.73 -8.67
N LEU A 218 -6.39 -5.03 -8.17
CA LEU A 218 -6.37 -4.32 -6.88
C LEU A 218 -6.42 -5.31 -5.72
N LYS A 219 -5.39 -5.32 -4.88
CA LYS A 219 -5.26 -6.26 -3.75
C LYS A 219 -5.34 -5.60 -2.39
N ILE A 220 -4.82 -4.39 -2.27
CA ILE A 220 -4.83 -3.57 -1.06
C ILE A 220 -5.25 -2.15 -1.46
N LEU A 221 -5.97 -1.48 -0.59
CA LEU A 221 -6.28 -0.06 -0.70
C LEU A 221 -5.67 0.67 0.49
N HIS A 222 -4.80 1.64 0.24
CA HIS A 222 -4.40 2.61 1.26
C HIS A 222 -5.50 3.66 1.36
N LEU A 223 -6.21 3.64 2.49
CA LEU A 223 -7.34 4.52 2.75
C LEU A 223 -6.88 5.75 3.54
N ASN A 224 -6.53 6.80 2.84
CA ASN A 224 -6.02 8.03 3.42
C ASN A 224 -6.81 9.22 2.87
N ASP A 225 -7.19 10.16 3.73
CA ASP A 225 -7.58 11.48 3.24
C ASP A 225 -6.33 12.30 2.90
N ALA A 226 -6.47 13.43 2.25
CA ALA A 226 -5.37 14.25 1.78
C ALA A 226 -5.36 15.61 2.49
N ARG A 227 -4.19 16.05 2.97
CA ARG A 227 -4.03 17.39 3.54
C ARG A 227 -4.00 18.45 2.45
N GLY A 228 -3.66 18.07 1.21
CA GLY A 228 -3.58 18.95 0.06
C GLY A 228 -4.87 18.96 -0.76
N GLU A 229 -4.91 19.91 -1.69
CA GLU A 229 -5.99 20.08 -2.66
C GLU A 229 -5.83 19.08 -3.82
N ILE A 230 -6.92 18.85 -4.56
CA ILE A 230 -6.88 18.03 -5.77
C ILE A 230 -5.82 18.54 -6.76
N GLY A 231 -4.97 17.63 -7.25
CA GLY A 231 -3.95 17.96 -8.26
C GLY A 231 -2.72 18.71 -7.73
N CYS A 232 -2.58 18.93 -6.41
CA CYS A 232 -1.45 19.66 -5.85
C CYS A 232 -0.13 18.87 -5.78
N ASN A 233 -0.18 17.56 -6.01
CA ASN A 233 0.96 16.63 -5.94
C ASN A 233 1.69 16.61 -4.57
N LEU A 234 1.00 16.98 -3.49
CA LEU A 234 1.52 16.97 -2.14
C LEU A 234 1.15 15.66 -1.44
N ASP A 235 2.10 14.76 -1.34
CA ASP A 235 1.96 13.52 -0.60
C ASP A 235 1.98 13.80 0.91
N ARG A 236 0.80 14.05 1.47
CA ARG A 236 0.56 14.24 2.90
C ARG A 236 -0.81 13.68 3.26
N HIS A 237 -0.78 12.51 3.89
CA HIS A 237 -1.97 11.84 4.40
C HIS A 237 -2.63 12.66 5.51
N TYR A 238 -3.93 12.52 5.63
CA TYR A 238 -4.71 13.14 6.68
C TYR A 238 -5.80 12.21 7.20
N HIS A 239 -6.47 12.64 8.29
CA HIS A 239 -7.52 11.87 8.93
C HIS A 239 -8.76 11.76 8.06
N LEU A 240 -9.40 10.59 8.08
CA LEU A 240 -10.56 10.28 7.25
C LEU A 240 -11.71 11.28 7.43
N GLY A 241 -12.09 11.94 6.35
CA GLY A 241 -13.17 12.92 6.31
C GLY A 241 -12.79 14.31 6.81
N LEU A 242 -11.53 14.55 7.21
CA LEU A 242 -11.05 15.88 7.64
C LEU A 242 -10.17 16.56 6.59
N GLY A 243 -9.86 15.90 5.50
CA GLY A 243 -9.01 16.39 4.43
C GLY A 243 -9.76 16.83 3.19
N GLY A 244 -9.01 16.95 2.08
CA GLY A 244 -9.51 17.44 0.80
C GLY A 244 -10.48 16.49 0.09
N ILE A 245 -10.40 15.17 0.36
CA ILE A 245 -11.37 14.19 -0.16
C ILE A 245 -12.71 14.32 0.58
N GLY A 246 -12.65 14.47 1.90
CA GLY A 246 -13.81 14.68 2.73
C GLY A 246 -14.65 13.43 3.02
N GLU A 247 -15.63 13.62 3.89
CA GLU A 247 -16.41 12.50 4.46
C GLU A 247 -17.21 11.72 3.42
N GLU A 248 -17.85 12.40 2.48
CA GLU A 248 -18.67 11.76 1.42
C GLU A 248 -17.82 10.87 0.53
N GLY A 249 -16.68 11.38 0.07
CA GLY A 249 -15.75 10.64 -0.78
C GLY A 249 -15.16 9.42 -0.06
N ILE A 250 -14.64 9.60 1.14
CA ILE A 250 -14.09 8.51 1.95
C ILE A 250 -15.16 7.43 2.22
N ALA A 251 -16.37 7.82 2.59
CA ALA A 251 -17.48 6.88 2.80
C ALA A 251 -17.83 6.07 1.53
N SER A 252 -17.81 6.71 0.38
CA SER A 252 -18.04 6.05 -0.91
C SER A 252 -16.94 5.01 -1.22
N ILE A 253 -15.67 5.38 -0.98
CA ILE A 253 -14.52 4.49 -1.17
C ILE A 253 -14.60 3.29 -0.23
N VAL A 254 -14.91 3.49 1.06
CA VAL A 254 -15.09 2.41 2.04
C VAL A 254 -16.15 1.41 1.57
N LYS A 255 -17.31 1.90 1.11
CA LYS A 255 -18.39 1.05 0.56
C LYS A 255 -17.94 0.26 -0.66
N PHE A 256 -17.21 0.90 -1.57
CA PHE A 256 -16.64 0.23 -2.74
C PHE A 256 -15.67 -0.90 -2.33
N ALA A 257 -14.69 -0.60 -1.47
CA ALA A 257 -13.70 -1.57 -1.02
C ALA A 257 -14.35 -2.74 -0.26
N ASN A 258 -15.29 -2.45 0.64
CA ASN A 258 -16.03 -3.47 1.39
C ASN A 258 -16.85 -4.39 0.48
N LYS A 259 -17.57 -3.83 -0.51
CA LYS A 259 -18.31 -4.60 -1.52
C LYS A 259 -17.40 -5.53 -2.33
N LYS A 260 -16.20 -5.07 -2.67
CA LYS A 260 -15.19 -5.82 -3.43
C LYS A 260 -14.33 -6.73 -2.54
N LYS A 261 -14.47 -6.65 -1.21
CA LYS A 261 -13.66 -7.37 -0.21
C LYS A 261 -12.17 -7.05 -0.32
N ILE A 262 -11.84 -5.82 -0.61
CA ILE A 262 -10.47 -5.31 -0.70
C ILE A 262 -10.07 -4.83 0.71
N PRO A 263 -8.97 -5.36 1.29
CA PRO A 263 -8.45 -4.88 2.57
C PRO A 263 -8.01 -3.42 2.48
N MET A 264 -8.33 -2.65 3.52
CA MET A 264 -7.99 -1.24 3.63
C MET A 264 -6.95 -1.02 4.73
N ILE A 265 -5.92 -0.26 4.42
CA ILE A 265 -4.84 0.10 5.35
C ILE A 265 -4.78 1.61 5.47
N LEU A 266 -4.76 2.09 6.70
CA LEU A 266 -4.57 3.50 7.04
C LEU A 266 -3.08 3.80 7.24
N GLU A 267 -2.64 4.91 6.70
CA GLU A 267 -1.32 5.51 6.94
C GLU A 267 -1.48 6.96 7.43
N THR A 268 -2.60 7.20 8.09
CA THR A 268 -2.97 8.50 8.66
C THR A 268 -1.99 8.93 9.74
N PRO A 269 -1.77 10.23 9.97
CA PRO A 269 -0.95 10.69 11.09
C PRO A 269 -1.54 10.28 12.43
N ILE A 270 -0.70 10.27 13.46
CA ILE A 270 -1.11 10.19 14.86
C ILE A 270 -0.75 11.52 15.47
N ASP A 271 -1.74 12.33 15.79
CA ASP A 271 -1.58 13.67 16.34
C ASP A 271 -2.75 14.03 17.27
N ASP A 272 -2.92 15.31 17.60
CA ASP A 272 -3.98 15.78 18.50
C ASP A 272 -5.38 15.71 17.87
N ASP A 273 -5.50 15.60 16.54
CA ASP A 273 -6.79 15.49 15.87
C ASP A 273 -7.36 14.08 15.99
N ARG A 274 -6.57 13.03 15.69
CA ARG A 274 -6.97 11.62 15.83
C ARG A 274 -5.76 10.69 15.91
N ASP A 275 -6.00 9.48 16.44
CA ASP A 275 -5.11 8.34 16.38
C ASP A 275 -5.58 7.27 15.37
N ASP A 276 -4.83 6.17 15.29
CA ASP A 276 -5.18 5.02 14.43
C ASP A 276 -6.53 4.40 14.80
N PHE A 277 -6.83 4.32 16.11
CA PHE A 277 -8.04 3.68 16.60
C PHE A 277 -9.28 4.48 16.20
N GLU A 278 -9.22 5.80 16.33
CA GLU A 278 -10.30 6.71 15.95
C GLU A 278 -10.55 6.70 14.44
N ASN A 279 -9.50 6.69 13.60
CA ASN A 279 -9.64 6.57 12.15
C ASN A 279 -10.21 5.20 11.74
N ILE A 280 -9.79 4.09 12.37
CA ILE A 280 -10.38 2.76 12.13
C ILE A 280 -11.87 2.74 12.50
N ARG A 281 -12.25 3.35 13.62
CA ARG A 281 -13.67 3.47 14.02
C ARG A 281 -14.46 4.30 13.01
N LYS A 282 -13.89 5.44 12.57
CA LYS A 282 -14.53 6.29 11.56
C LYS A 282 -14.78 5.54 10.25
N ALA A 283 -13.81 4.76 9.77
CA ALA A 283 -14.01 3.93 8.59
C ALA A 283 -15.12 2.86 8.80
N LYS A 284 -15.19 2.26 9.99
CA LYS A 284 -16.26 1.29 10.32
C LYS A 284 -17.66 1.93 10.35
N GLU A 285 -17.78 3.22 10.64
CA GLU A 285 -19.04 3.95 10.59
C GLU A 285 -19.56 4.16 9.16
N PHE A 286 -18.67 4.19 8.16
CA PHE A 286 -18.99 4.38 6.75
C PHE A 286 -19.41 3.10 6.02
N ALA A 287 -19.25 1.92 6.63
CA ALA A 287 -19.45 0.60 6.00
C ALA A 287 -20.92 0.15 5.87
#